data_e3d597ebc560ae39731e95887cd1590b
#
_entry.id   e3d597ebc560ae39731e95887cd1590b
#
_cell.length_a   1.000
_cell.length_b   1.000
_cell.length_c   1.000
_cell.angle_alpha   90.00
_cell.angle_beta   90.00
_cell.angle_gamma   90.00
#
_symmetry.space_group_name_H-M   'P 1'
#
loop_
_entity.id
_entity.type
_entity.pdbx_description
1 polymer ?
#
loop_
_entity_poly.entity_id
_entity_poly.type
_entity_poly.pdbx_seq_one_letter_code
_entity_poly.pdbx_strand_id
1 'polypeptide(L)'
;MGILKKENEKSAKPKYNMWQCSAYMISLAWREKEKKILLLCLLQVFLAVMSNLVNLYVAPSVLSVVERGASITELLTMVLIFVILIMFCSAATSYVNSNTLYGRVTVRLALISDINKKACTTSYPNLFEEKFTKLSAKCQQATSNNQEATEAIWDTLTSLAQNCIGFVIYLFLLVSVDIWLMLVILLTSLIGYFVNKKLTGYGYRHREEEGGISRKLWYQIRQAQNYTAAKDIRIFGMKPWMEEITDKAMTAYTAFHRRAHNVYIWGSILDLVLTILRNGLAYFVLIDLVLSGNLSVSAFLLYFSAVGGFTAWVTGILGSMTTLYRQSLDISIIREFLEYPEPFRFQDGEKLSDATGTQHEIKLENVFFKYPGADDYTLEDINLTIHPGEKVAVVGLNGAGKTTLVKLICGFFDPTHGKVLLDGKDIREFNRQDYYAMFSAVFQNFSLLAETVAVNVAQSEENYDMERIKDCAEKSGLTAKISSLKDGYQTYLNRTVYEDGAELSGGETQKLMLARALYKKAPFIILDEPTAALDPIAEADMYSKYNEMTKGCASVYISHRLASTRFCDRILLIGNHKIVEEGTHEELLKLSGEYARLFEIQSKYYREEDVCEKGQETAHLA
;
A
#
# COMPACT_ATOMS: atom_id res chain seq x y z
N MET A 1 14.88 -9.90 -31.08
CA MET A 1 13.65 -10.20 -31.85
C MET A 1 13.01 -11.43 -31.20
N GLY A 2 12.28 -11.22 -30.10
CA GLY A 2 11.58 -12.23 -29.31
C GLY A 2 10.17 -11.73 -29.08
N ILE A 3 9.22 -12.26 -29.84
CA ILE A 3 7.79 -11.95 -29.74
C ILE A 3 7.31 -12.57 -28.43
N LEU A 4 7.12 -11.73 -27.42
CA LEU A 4 6.41 -12.08 -26.19
C LEU A 4 5.01 -12.55 -26.59
N LYS A 5 4.75 -13.84 -26.43
CA LYS A 5 3.40 -14.39 -26.43
C LYS A 5 2.59 -13.66 -25.34
N LYS A 6 1.67 -12.78 -25.77
CA LYS A 6 0.62 -12.28 -24.90
C LYS A 6 -0.28 -13.49 -24.56
N GLU A 7 -0.07 -14.08 -23.40
CA GLU A 7 -1.14 -14.81 -22.76
C GLU A 7 -2.26 -13.82 -22.47
N ASN A 8 -3.39 -14.01 -23.15
CA ASN A 8 -4.65 -13.38 -22.79
C ASN A 8 -5.03 -13.88 -21.38
N GLU A 9 -4.55 -13.23 -20.33
CA GLU A 9 -5.21 -13.30 -19.03
C GLU A 9 -6.62 -12.73 -19.24
N LYS A 10 -7.59 -13.63 -19.47
CA LYS A 10 -9.00 -13.31 -19.30
C LYS A 10 -9.09 -12.70 -17.91
N SER A 11 -9.43 -11.42 -17.84
CA SER A 11 -9.68 -10.69 -16.61
C SER A 11 -10.46 -11.61 -15.66
N ALA A 12 -9.78 -12.12 -14.63
CA ALA A 12 -10.42 -13.02 -13.67
C ALA A 12 -11.61 -12.28 -13.08
N LYS A 13 -12.75 -12.95 -13.01
CA LYS A 13 -13.95 -12.36 -12.39
C LYS A 13 -13.60 -11.93 -10.97
N PRO A 14 -14.05 -10.75 -10.52
CA PRO A 14 -13.77 -10.29 -9.17
C PRO A 14 -14.29 -11.33 -8.15
N LYS A 15 -13.52 -11.55 -7.08
CA LYS A 15 -13.88 -12.51 -6.02
C LYS A 15 -15.22 -12.15 -5.35
N TYR A 16 -15.51 -10.85 -5.23
CA TYR A 16 -16.70 -10.32 -4.59
C TYR A 16 -17.53 -9.50 -5.57
N ASN A 17 -18.85 -9.67 -5.52
CA ASN A 17 -19.77 -8.89 -6.34
C ASN A 17 -20.02 -7.49 -5.75
N MET A 18 -20.66 -6.62 -6.54
CA MET A 18 -20.92 -5.23 -6.19
C MET A 18 -21.67 -5.07 -4.86
N TRP A 19 -22.69 -5.89 -4.61
CA TRP A 19 -23.49 -5.80 -3.40
C TRP A 19 -22.75 -6.31 -2.16
N GLN A 20 -21.91 -7.34 -2.32
CA GLN A 20 -21.05 -7.84 -1.26
C GLN A 20 -19.98 -6.80 -0.86
N CYS A 21 -19.46 -6.04 -1.82
CA CYS A 21 -18.53 -4.94 -1.54
C CYS A 21 -19.22 -3.77 -0.85
N SER A 22 -20.44 -3.41 -1.28
CA SER A 22 -21.24 -2.38 -0.61
C SER A 22 -21.61 -2.78 0.82
N ALA A 23 -22.06 -4.02 1.03
CA ALA A 23 -22.37 -4.54 2.36
C ALA A 23 -21.13 -4.58 3.27
N TYR A 24 -19.95 -4.91 2.72
CA TYR A 24 -18.70 -4.87 3.45
C TYR A 24 -18.38 -3.45 3.96
N MET A 25 -18.49 -2.42 3.12
CA MET A 25 -18.26 -1.03 3.54
C MET A 25 -19.26 -0.58 4.62
N ILE A 26 -20.53 -0.96 4.48
CA ILE A 26 -21.56 -0.69 5.50
C ILE A 26 -21.23 -1.40 6.82
N SER A 27 -20.82 -2.68 6.76
CA SER A 27 -20.43 -3.45 7.95
C SER A 27 -19.18 -2.86 8.63
N LEU A 28 -18.24 -2.34 7.84
CA LEU A 28 -17.04 -1.67 8.33
C LEU A 28 -17.39 -0.40 9.11
N ALA A 29 -18.27 0.46 8.57
CA ALA A 29 -18.76 1.64 9.29
C ALA A 29 -19.48 1.26 10.61
N TRP A 30 -20.16 0.11 10.62
CA TRP A 30 -20.79 -0.39 11.84
C TRP A 30 -19.77 -0.90 12.86
N ARG A 31 -18.73 -1.59 12.43
CA ARG A 31 -17.62 -2.07 13.27
C ARG A 31 -16.87 -0.90 13.94
N GLU A 32 -16.59 0.14 13.17
CA GLU A 32 -15.87 1.33 13.62
C GLU A 32 -16.76 2.30 14.43
N LYS A 33 -17.99 1.89 14.77
CA LYS A 33 -18.97 2.70 15.54
C LYS A 33 -19.43 3.98 14.84
N GLU A 34 -19.13 4.16 13.56
CA GLU A 34 -19.53 5.31 12.75
C GLU A 34 -20.95 5.15 12.17
N LYS A 35 -21.89 4.66 12.99
CA LYS A 35 -23.30 4.48 12.59
C LYS A 35 -23.98 5.77 12.12
N LYS A 36 -23.48 6.92 12.60
CA LYS A 36 -23.96 8.24 12.22
C LYS A 36 -23.88 8.48 10.71
N ILE A 37 -22.90 7.93 10.02
CA ILE A 37 -22.72 8.08 8.57
C ILE A 37 -23.91 7.50 7.80
N LEU A 38 -24.44 6.35 8.24
CA LEU A 38 -25.60 5.70 7.59
C LEU A 38 -26.85 6.56 7.73
N LEU A 39 -27.07 7.11 8.93
CA LEU A 39 -28.20 8.02 9.18
C LEU A 39 -28.07 9.31 8.36
N LEU A 40 -26.88 9.90 8.31
CA LEU A 40 -26.64 11.12 7.53
C LEU A 40 -26.79 10.89 6.03
N CYS A 41 -26.34 9.74 5.49
CA CYS A 41 -26.57 9.37 4.10
C CYS A 41 -28.08 9.24 3.79
N LEU A 42 -28.87 8.61 4.67
CA LEU A 42 -30.33 8.52 4.50
C LEU A 42 -30.98 9.90 4.56
N LEU A 43 -30.55 10.75 5.48
CA LEU A 43 -31.04 12.14 5.58
C LEU A 43 -30.68 12.94 4.33
N GLN A 44 -29.48 12.76 3.79
CA GLN A 44 -29.04 13.38 2.54
C GLN A 44 -29.95 12.98 1.36
N VAL A 45 -30.28 11.69 1.24
CA VAL A 45 -31.22 11.19 0.23
C VAL A 45 -32.57 11.89 0.37
N PHE A 46 -33.13 11.95 1.58
CA PHE A 46 -34.40 12.58 1.84
C PHE A 46 -34.39 14.07 1.48
N LEU A 47 -33.39 14.82 1.94
CA LEU A 47 -33.25 16.26 1.66
C LEU A 47 -33.08 16.55 0.16
N ALA A 48 -32.32 15.72 -0.54
CA ALA A 48 -32.10 15.88 -1.98
C ALA A 48 -33.39 15.64 -2.79
N VAL A 49 -34.15 14.61 -2.44
CA VAL A 49 -35.45 14.34 -3.07
C VAL A 49 -36.46 15.45 -2.74
N MET A 50 -36.52 15.89 -1.50
CA MET A 50 -37.38 17.01 -1.10
C MET A 50 -37.03 18.30 -1.82
N SER A 51 -35.73 18.65 -1.90
CA SER A 51 -35.27 19.82 -2.64
C SER A 51 -35.68 19.76 -4.12
N ASN A 52 -35.56 18.60 -4.73
CA ASN A 52 -35.97 18.38 -6.13
C ASN A 52 -37.48 18.56 -6.32
N LEU A 53 -38.29 18.00 -5.42
CA LEU A 53 -39.75 18.17 -5.46
C LEU A 53 -40.18 19.62 -5.24
N VAL A 54 -39.58 20.30 -4.27
CA VAL A 54 -39.86 21.72 -4.04
C VAL A 54 -39.58 22.51 -5.30
N ASN A 55 -38.42 22.34 -5.93
CA ASN A 55 -38.06 23.03 -7.18
C ASN A 55 -39.02 22.69 -8.33
N LEU A 56 -39.51 21.44 -8.43
CA LEU A 56 -40.46 21.01 -9.44
C LEU A 56 -41.79 21.78 -9.34
N TYR A 57 -42.26 22.02 -8.10
CA TYR A 57 -43.57 22.63 -7.87
C TYR A 57 -43.55 24.15 -7.80
N VAL A 58 -42.41 24.85 -7.74
CA VAL A 58 -42.33 26.32 -7.68
C VAL A 58 -43.07 26.98 -8.86
N ALA A 59 -42.64 26.70 -10.08
CA ALA A 59 -43.17 27.38 -11.27
C ALA A 59 -44.65 27.04 -11.56
N PRO A 60 -45.08 25.76 -11.47
CA PRO A 60 -46.50 25.41 -11.60
C PRO A 60 -47.40 26.06 -10.56
N SER A 61 -46.97 26.13 -9.31
CA SER A 61 -47.75 26.73 -8.22
C SER A 61 -47.91 28.23 -8.40
N VAL A 62 -46.82 28.93 -8.74
CA VAL A 62 -46.88 30.38 -9.02
C VAL A 62 -47.80 30.67 -10.21
N LEU A 63 -47.70 29.88 -11.27
CA LEU A 63 -48.58 30.05 -12.46
C LEU A 63 -50.03 29.78 -12.11
N SER A 64 -50.35 28.79 -11.30
CA SER A 64 -51.74 28.44 -10.89
C SER A 64 -52.40 29.56 -10.06
N VAL A 65 -51.64 30.34 -9.30
CA VAL A 65 -52.18 31.49 -8.54
C VAL A 65 -52.47 32.62 -9.49
N VAL A 66 -51.63 32.85 -10.50
CA VAL A 66 -51.85 33.89 -11.54
C VAL A 66 -53.05 33.53 -12.41
N GLU A 67 -53.19 32.25 -12.85
CA GLU A 67 -54.33 31.75 -13.65
C GLU A 67 -55.68 31.96 -12.93
N ARG A 68 -55.69 31.83 -11.59
CA ARG A 68 -56.90 32.06 -10.79
C ARG A 68 -57.18 33.54 -10.49
N GLY A 69 -56.35 34.46 -10.89
CA GLY A 69 -56.52 35.87 -10.64
C GLY A 69 -56.43 36.24 -9.13
N ALA A 70 -55.66 35.49 -8.35
CA ALA A 70 -55.51 35.67 -6.93
C ALA A 70 -54.83 37.01 -6.59
N SER A 71 -54.93 37.42 -5.30
CA SER A 71 -54.35 38.71 -4.84
C SER A 71 -52.79 38.69 -4.87
N ILE A 72 -52.21 39.84 -5.03
CA ILE A 72 -50.73 40.02 -4.98
C ILE A 72 -50.18 39.53 -3.65
N THR A 73 -50.93 39.68 -2.55
CA THR A 73 -50.52 39.19 -1.24
C THR A 73 -50.41 37.66 -1.19
N GLU A 74 -51.33 36.96 -1.81
CA GLU A 74 -51.30 35.49 -1.89
C GLU A 74 -50.11 34.99 -2.72
N LEU A 75 -49.83 35.66 -3.84
CA LEU A 75 -48.68 35.37 -4.67
C LEU A 75 -47.36 35.57 -3.91
N LEU A 76 -47.20 36.72 -3.23
CA LEU A 76 -46.00 37.01 -2.44
C LEU A 76 -45.81 36.03 -1.29
N THR A 77 -46.92 35.68 -0.59
CA THR A 77 -46.86 34.70 0.51
C THR A 77 -46.41 33.34 0.01
N MET A 78 -46.92 32.87 -1.15
CA MET A 78 -46.53 31.60 -1.72
C MET A 78 -45.03 31.59 -2.14
N VAL A 79 -44.59 32.64 -2.82
CA VAL A 79 -43.16 32.78 -3.21
C VAL A 79 -42.27 32.77 -2.00
N LEU A 80 -42.66 33.49 -0.92
CA LEU A 80 -41.91 33.53 0.35
C LEU A 80 -41.78 32.13 0.97
N ILE A 81 -42.87 31.34 0.99
CA ILE A 81 -42.86 29.98 1.51
C ILE A 81 -41.89 29.12 0.73
N PHE A 82 -41.91 29.16 -0.60
CA PHE A 82 -40.97 28.40 -1.43
C PHE A 82 -39.51 28.82 -1.21
N VAL A 83 -39.23 30.13 -1.12
CA VAL A 83 -37.89 30.66 -0.84
C VAL A 83 -37.37 30.12 0.50
N ILE A 84 -38.18 30.21 1.56
CA ILE A 84 -37.79 29.70 2.88
C ILE A 84 -37.51 28.20 2.82
N LEU A 85 -38.36 27.42 2.13
CA LEU A 85 -38.23 25.97 2.03
C LEU A 85 -36.97 25.58 1.24
N ILE A 86 -36.67 26.26 0.13
CA ILE A 86 -35.45 26.04 -0.64
C ILE A 86 -34.21 26.40 0.19
N MET A 87 -34.21 27.53 0.89
CA MET A 87 -33.12 27.94 1.77
C MET A 87 -32.89 26.90 2.89
N PHE A 88 -33.99 26.43 3.52
CA PHE A 88 -33.89 25.37 4.53
C PHE A 88 -33.30 24.07 3.97
N CYS A 89 -33.82 23.57 2.86
CA CYS A 89 -33.31 22.36 2.22
C CYS A 89 -31.83 22.50 1.83
N SER A 90 -31.44 23.67 1.27
CA SER A 90 -30.05 23.94 0.88
C SER A 90 -29.12 23.98 2.08
N ALA A 91 -29.49 24.71 3.15
CA ALA A 91 -28.71 24.80 4.37
C ALA A 91 -28.58 23.43 5.08
N ALA A 92 -29.69 22.69 5.17
CA ALA A 92 -29.69 21.35 5.75
C ALA A 92 -28.82 20.37 4.95
N THR A 93 -28.90 20.40 3.62
CA THR A 93 -28.06 19.57 2.75
C THR A 93 -26.58 19.90 2.92
N SER A 94 -26.22 21.19 2.95
CA SER A 94 -24.85 21.63 3.17
C SER A 94 -24.30 21.17 4.54
N TYR A 95 -25.11 21.29 5.58
CA TYR A 95 -24.76 20.82 6.92
C TYR A 95 -24.52 19.31 6.95
N VAL A 96 -25.44 18.52 6.36
CA VAL A 96 -25.33 17.06 6.32
C VAL A 96 -24.10 16.63 5.53
N ASN A 97 -23.84 17.23 4.36
CA ASN A 97 -22.66 16.92 3.54
C ASN A 97 -21.36 17.14 4.31
N SER A 98 -21.23 18.28 5.01
CA SER A 98 -20.05 18.59 5.81
C SER A 98 -19.82 17.59 6.94
N ASN A 99 -20.90 17.17 7.63
CA ASN A 99 -20.81 16.23 8.74
C ASN A 99 -20.62 14.77 8.29
N THR A 100 -21.06 14.43 7.08
CA THR A 100 -20.87 13.07 6.53
C THR A 100 -19.39 12.81 6.18
N LEU A 101 -18.64 13.82 5.77
CA LEU A 101 -17.25 13.71 5.36
C LEU A 101 -16.37 13.10 6.47
N TYR A 102 -16.53 13.58 7.71
CA TYR A 102 -15.73 13.09 8.84
C TYR A 102 -15.84 11.57 9.02
N GLY A 103 -17.05 11.03 9.09
CA GLY A 103 -17.26 9.59 9.26
C GLY A 103 -16.73 8.77 8.08
N ARG A 104 -16.85 9.27 6.84
CA ARG A 104 -16.30 8.63 5.63
C ARG A 104 -14.79 8.50 5.73
N VAL A 105 -14.10 9.57 6.12
CA VAL A 105 -12.64 9.60 6.32
C VAL A 105 -12.24 8.62 7.42
N THR A 106 -12.96 8.58 8.55
CA THR A 106 -12.68 7.64 9.65
C THR A 106 -12.74 6.18 9.17
N VAL A 107 -13.78 5.81 8.41
CA VAL A 107 -13.91 4.45 7.84
C VAL A 107 -12.75 4.13 6.89
N ARG A 108 -12.33 5.10 6.05
CA ARG A 108 -11.16 4.92 5.16
C ARG A 108 -9.87 4.75 5.96
N LEU A 109 -9.65 5.54 7.02
CA LEU A 109 -8.46 5.44 7.88
C LEU A 109 -8.39 4.08 8.59
N ALA A 110 -9.52 3.56 9.07
CA ALA A 110 -9.59 2.23 9.63
C ALA A 110 -9.17 1.15 8.61
N LEU A 111 -9.62 1.29 7.36
CA LEU A 111 -9.23 0.37 6.28
C LEU A 111 -7.73 0.49 5.94
N ILE A 112 -7.17 1.70 5.92
CA ILE A 112 -5.72 1.92 5.77
C ILE A 112 -4.96 1.25 6.90
N SER A 113 -5.45 1.35 8.14
CA SER A 113 -4.85 0.67 9.30
C SER A 113 -4.87 -0.85 9.14
N ASP A 114 -6.00 -1.43 8.71
CA ASP A 114 -6.10 -2.88 8.44
C ASP A 114 -5.13 -3.32 7.32
N ILE A 115 -5.01 -2.54 6.24
CA ILE A 115 -4.08 -2.79 5.13
C ILE A 115 -2.62 -2.74 5.62
N ASN A 116 -2.25 -1.72 6.39
CA ASN A 116 -0.90 -1.58 6.95
C ASN A 116 -0.59 -2.71 7.92
N LYS A 117 -1.54 -3.05 8.80
CA LYS A 117 -1.40 -4.20 9.70
C LYS A 117 -1.15 -5.49 8.92
N LYS A 118 -1.92 -5.78 7.88
CA LYS A 118 -1.72 -6.95 7.01
C LYS A 118 -0.34 -6.93 6.34
N ALA A 119 0.09 -5.78 5.82
CA ALA A 119 1.40 -5.63 5.18
C ALA A 119 2.56 -5.89 6.17
N CYS A 120 2.43 -5.44 7.42
CA CYS A 120 3.44 -5.62 8.47
C CYS A 120 3.46 -7.03 9.07
N THR A 121 2.33 -7.76 9.06
CA THR A 121 2.19 -9.05 9.75
C THR A 121 2.10 -10.26 8.82
N THR A 122 2.10 -10.05 7.51
CA THR A 122 2.05 -11.13 6.52
C THR A 122 3.30 -12.01 6.58
N SER A 123 3.18 -13.26 6.19
CA SER A 123 4.30 -14.18 6.03
C SER A 123 5.34 -13.61 5.07
N TYR A 124 6.61 -13.66 5.47
CA TYR A 124 7.71 -13.05 4.72
C TYR A 124 7.78 -13.48 3.23
N PRO A 125 7.53 -14.77 2.85
CA PRO A 125 7.49 -15.19 1.45
C PRO A 125 6.47 -14.42 0.59
N ASN A 126 5.33 -14.01 1.16
CA ASN A 126 4.30 -13.27 0.43
C ASN A 126 4.85 -11.96 -0.16
N LEU A 127 5.83 -11.31 0.51
CA LEU A 127 6.46 -10.08 0.03
C LEU A 127 7.25 -10.26 -1.28
N PHE A 128 7.62 -11.49 -1.62
CA PHE A 128 8.32 -11.85 -2.86
C PHE A 128 7.36 -12.30 -3.97
N GLU A 129 6.08 -12.47 -3.66
CA GLU A 129 5.08 -12.83 -4.65
C GLU A 129 4.60 -11.61 -5.43
N GLU A 130 4.70 -11.66 -6.76
CA GLU A 130 4.26 -10.59 -7.65
C GLU A 130 2.76 -10.24 -7.45
N LYS A 131 1.94 -11.27 -7.17
CA LYS A 131 0.51 -11.09 -6.93
C LYS A 131 0.26 -10.26 -5.67
N PHE A 132 0.93 -10.57 -4.55
CA PHE A 132 0.80 -9.84 -3.30
C PHE A 132 1.23 -8.37 -3.45
N THR A 133 2.38 -8.13 -4.08
CA THR A 133 2.92 -6.79 -4.31
C THR A 133 1.99 -5.95 -5.20
N LYS A 134 1.40 -6.56 -6.25
CA LYS A 134 0.41 -5.90 -7.11
C LYS A 134 -0.87 -5.55 -6.36
N LEU A 135 -1.37 -6.46 -5.50
CA LEU A 135 -2.55 -6.21 -4.68
C LEU A 135 -2.29 -5.08 -3.68
N SER A 136 -1.15 -5.09 -2.98
CA SER A 136 -0.75 -4.05 -2.03
C SER A 136 -0.72 -2.66 -2.70
N ALA A 137 -0.08 -2.54 -3.86
CA ALA A 137 -0.02 -1.27 -4.60
C ALA A 137 -1.42 -0.75 -5.00
N LYS A 138 -2.32 -1.65 -5.42
CA LYS A 138 -3.70 -1.28 -5.75
C LYS A 138 -4.51 -0.87 -4.52
N CYS A 139 -4.30 -1.52 -3.38
CA CYS A 139 -4.93 -1.13 -2.11
C CYS A 139 -4.52 0.28 -1.70
N GLN A 140 -3.23 0.62 -1.78
CA GLN A 140 -2.73 1.97 -1.52
C GLN A 140 -3.37 3.00 -2.47
N GLN A 141 -3.50 2.69 -3.76
CA GLN A 141 -4.17 3.56 -4.72
C GLN A 141 -5.64 3.76 -4.36
N ALA A 142 -6.38 2.68 -4.07
CA ALA A 142 -7.82 2.72 -3.77
C ALA A 142 -8.17 3.45 -2.45
N THR A 143 -7.18 3.71 -1.60
CA THR A 143 -7.34 4.42 -0.32
C THR A 143 -6.65 5.79 -0.29
N SER A 144 -6.01 6.24 -1.38
CA SER A 144 -5.08 7.38 -1.39
C SER A 144 -5.74 8.74 -1.15
N ASN A 145 -6.99 8.93 -1.56
CA ASN A 145 -7.70 10.20 -1.44
C ASN A 145 -9.23 10.03 -1.38
N ASN A 146 -9.95 11.15 -1.24
CA ASN A 146 -11.41 11.18 -1.07
C ASN A 146 -12.20 10.86 -2.36
N GLN A 147 -11.55 10.80 -3.51
CA GLN A 147 -12.21 10.49 -4.79
C GLN A 147 -12.10 9.00 -5.15
N GLU A 148 -11.28 8.27 -4.41
CA GLU A 148 -11.08 6.84 -4.64
C GLU A 148 -12.22 5.99 -4.06
N ALA A 149 -12.28 4.74 -4.47
CA ALA A 149 -13.39 3.83 -4.24
C ALA A 149 -13.83 3.72 -2.77
N THR A 150 -12.90 3.76 -1.83
CA THR A 150 -13.17 3.56 -0.39
C THR A 150 -13.98 4.69 0.25
N GLU A 151 -13.92 5.90 -0.32
CA GLU A 151 -14.72 7.03 0.15
C GLU A 151 -15.83 7.39 -0.85
N ALA A 152 -15.52 7.45 -2.14
CA ALA A 152 -16.48 7.82 -3.17
C ALA A 152 -17.68 6.86 -3.26
N ILE A 153 -17.57 5.63 -2.74
CA ILE A 153 -18.68 4.65 -2.71
C ILE A 153 -19.88 5.17 -1.90
N TRP A 154 -19.64 5.95 -0.85
CA TRP A 154 -20.73 6.51 -0.03
C TRP A 154 -21.59 7.49 -0.82
N ASP A 155 -20.94 8.37 -1.62
CA ASP A 155 -21.67 9.29 -2.50
C ASP A 155 -22.41 8.53 -3.60
N THR A 156 -21.82 7.47 -4.13
CA THR A 156 -22.44 6.64 -5.17
C THR A 156 -23.66 5.89 -4.64
N LEU A 157 -23.58 5.30 -3.43
CA LEU A 157 -24.70 4.63 -2.78
C LEU A 157 -25.83 5.60 -2.44
N THR A 158 -25.48 6.77 -1.91
CA THR A 158 -26.43 7.84 -1.61
C THR A 158 -27.11 8.34 -2.87
N SER A 159 -26.34 8.60 -3.95
CA SER A 159 -26.89 9.01 -5.26
C SER A 159 -27.77 7.93 -5.89
N LEU A 160 -27.39 6.66 -5.79
CA LEU A 160 -28.20 5.56 -6.28
C LEU A 160 -29.56 5.50 -5.57
N ALA A 161 -29.57 5.58 -4.24
CA ALA A 161 -30.80 5.58 -3.46
C ALA A 161 -31.68 6.81 -3.81
N GLN A 162 -31.09 7.99 -3.90
CA GLN A 162 -31.76 9.22 -4.31
C GLN A 162 -32.40 9.08 -5.70
N ASN A 163 -31.64 8.59 -6.68
CA ASN A 163 -32.11 8.41 -8.04
C ASN A 163 -33.25 7.38 -8.12
N CYS A 164 -33.19 6.28 -7.34
CA CYS A 164 -34.25 5.28 -7.28
C CYS A 164 -35.56 5.86 -6.70
N ILE A 165 -35.48 6.62 -5.60
CA ILE A 165 -36.66 7.25 -4.99
C ILE A 165 -37.23 8.31 -5.92
N GLY A 166 -36.39 9.17 -6.50
CA GLY A 166 -36.81 10.19 -7.47
C GLY A 166 -37.48 9.54 -8.70
N PHE A 167 -36.90 8.47 -9.23
CA PHE A 167 -37.49 7.72 -10.33
C PHE A 167 -38.90 7.23 -10.02
N VAL A 168 -39.12 6.61 -8.84
CA VAL A 168 -40.45 6.11 -8.44
C VAL A 168 -41.46 7.26 -8.34
N ILE A 169 -41.11 8.38 -7.73
CA ILE A 169 -41.99 9.55 -7.60
C ILE A 169 -42.39 10.10 -8.97
N TYR A 170 -41.41 10.33 -9.85
CA TYR A 170 -41.64 10.87 -11.17
C TYR A 170 -42.36 9.88 -12.10
N LEU A 171 -42.15 8.57 -11.89
CA LEU A 171 -42.93 7.52 -12.59
C LEU A 171 -44.41 7.65 -12.30
N PHE A 172 -44.82 7.75 -11.02
CA PHE A 172 -46.21 7.94 -10.63
C PHE A 172 -46.78 9.25 -11.22
N LEU A 173 -45.99 10.31 -11.25
CA LEU A 173 -46.36 11.61 -11.77
C LEU A 173 -46.65 11.56 -13.29
N LEU A 174 -45.80 10.91 -14.07
CA LEU A 174 -45.94 10.82 -15.54
C LEU A 174 -47.01 9.81 -15.97
N VAL A 175 -47.16 8.68 -15.28
CA VAL A 175 -48.22 7.67 -15.56
C VAL A 175 -49.61 8.25 -15.39
N SER A 176 -49.82 9.25 -14.52
CA SER A 176 -51.09 9.92 -14.33
C SER A 176 -51.52 10.78 -15.54
N VAL A 177 -50.63 11.10 -16.48
CA VAL A 177 -50.92 11.91 -17.67
C VAL A 177 -51.14 11.02 -18.89
N ASP A 178 -50.09 10.30 -19.30
CA ASP A 178 -50.12 9.41 -20.46
C ASP A 178 -49.05 8.31 -20.32
N ILE A 179 -49.51 7.05 -20.36
CA ILE A 179 -48.62 5.89 -20.26
C ILE A 179 -47.68 5.75 -21.48
N TRP A 180 -48.15 6.14 -22.68
CA TRP A 180 -47.32 6.07 -23.89
C TRP A 180 -46.17 7.07 -23.85
N LEU A 181 -46.44 8.30 -23.39
CA LEU A 181 -45.41 9.32 -23.19
C LEU A 181 -44.32 8.79 -22.26
N MET A 182 -44.71 8.19 -21.12
CA MET A 182 -43.77 7.62 -20.15
C MET A 182 -42.93 6.49 -20.77
N LEU A 183 -43.53 5.59 -21.54
CA LEU A 183 -42.80 4.48 -22.19
C LEU A 183 -41.78 4.99 -23.21
N VAL A 184 -42.11 6.01 -24.01
CA VAL A 184 -41.19 6.61 -24.96
C VAL A 184 -40.00 7.28 -24.27
N ILE A 185 -40.25 8.01 -23.17
CA ILE A 185 -39.19 8.65 -22.37
C ILE A 185 -38.26 7.58 -21.79
N LEU A 186 -38.82 6.52 -21.24
CA LEU A 186 -38.06 5.40 -20.69
C LEU A 186 -37.18 4.74 -21.76
N LEU A 187 -37.79 4.39 -22.92
CA LEU A 187 -37.08 3.72 -24.00
C LEU A 187 -35.93 4.58 -24.57
N THR A 188 -36.20 5.87 -24.83
CA THR A 188 -35.15 6.80 -25.33
C THR A 188 -34.03 6.99 -24.31
N SER A 189 -34.34 7.04 -23.02
CA SER A 189 -33.32 7.15 -21.93
C SER A 189 -32.48 5.88 -21.85
N LEU A 190 -33.06 4.70 -21.97
CA LEU A 190 -32.34 3.42 -22.00
C LEU A 190 -31.43 3.31 -23.23
N ILE A 191 -31.92 3.66 -24.42
CA ILE A 191 -31.11 3.67 -25.65
C ILE A 191 -29.90 4.59 -25.47
N GLY A 192 -30.12 5.83 -25.02
CA GLY A 192 -29.06 6.80 -24.76
C GLY A 192 -28.00 6.27 -23.78
N TYR A 193 -28.45 5.65 -22.71
CA TYR A 193 -27.54 5.03 -21.74
C TYR A 193 -26.68 3.91 -22.35
N PHE A 194 -27.29 2.93 -23.02
CA PHE A 194 -26.53 1.79 -23.54
C PHE A 194 -25.53 2.20 -24.60
N VAL A 195 -25.87 3.14 -25.47
CA VAL A 195 -24.94 3.66 -26.47
C VAL A 195 -23.84 4.48 -25.81
N ASN A 196 -24.18 5.37 -24.88
CA ASN A 196 -23.20 6.17 -24.14
C ASN A 196 -22.25 5.29 -23.33
N LYS A 197 -22.76 4.27 -22.63
CA LYS A 197 -21.94 3.26 -21.92
C LYS A 197 -20.96 2.55 -22.86
N LYS A 198 -21.37 2.20 -24.09
CA LYS A 198 -20.48 1.58 -25.07
C LYS A 198 -19.37 2.54 -25.53
N LEU A 199 -19.68 3.83 -25.69
CA LEU A 199 -18.71 4.85 -26.10
C LEU A 199 -17.79 5.26 -24.94
N THR A 200 -18.34 5.59 -23.78
CA THR A 200 -17.54 5.97 -22.58
C THR A 200 -16.72 4.81 -22.03
N GLY A 201 -17.10 3.57 -22.32
CA GLY A 201 -16.34 2.35 -22.02
C GLY A 201 -15.01 2.23 -22.81
N TYR A 202 -14.67 3.19 -23.67
CA TYR A 202 -13.41 3.18 -24.42
C TYR A 202 -12.19 3.16 -23.48
N GLY A 203 -12.10 4.05 -22.52
CA GLY A 203 -11.02 4.10 -21.53
C GLY A 203 -10.88 2.80 -20.74
N TYR A 204 -12.01 2.21 -20.32
CA TYR A 204 -11.99 0.93 -19.61
C TYR A 204 -11.44 -0.22 -20.48
N ARG A 205 -11.83 -0.29 -21.76
CA ARG A 205 -11.32 -1.32 -22.69
C ARG A 205 -9.82 -1.18 -22.98
N HIS A 206 -9.26 0.04 -22.89
CA HIS A 206 -7.85 0.34 -23.13
C HIS A 206 -7.08 0.64 -21.84
N ARG A 207 -7.61 0.23 -20.69
CA ARG A 207 -7.03 0.50 -19.36
C ARG A 207 -5.61 -0.04 -19.19
N GLU A 208 -5.27 -1.15 -19.84
CA GLU A 208 -3.91 -1.70 -19.81
C GLU A 208 -2.92 -0.81 -20.57
N GLU A 209 -3.34 -0.27 -21.75
CA GLU A 209 -2.56 0.68 -22.52
C GLU A 209 -2.33 1.97 -21.70
N GLU A 210 -3.40 2.53 -21.15
CA GLU A 210 -3.36 3.72 -20.28
C GLU A 210 -2.46 3.49 -19.07
N GLY A 211 -2.64 2.39 -18.37
CA GLY A 211 -1.84 2.02 -17.19
C GLY A 211 -0.36 1.81 -17.51
N GLY A 212 -0.04 1.28 -18.70
CA GLY A 212 1.33 1.16 -19.18
C GLY A 212 2.01 2.50 -19.44
N ILE A 213 1.29 3.41 -20.11
CA ILE A 213 1.76 4.77 -20.41
C ILE A 213 1.90 5.58 -19.11
N SER A 214 0.89 5.54 -18.26
CA SER A 214 0.85 6.26 -16.99
C SER A 214 1.99 5.82 -16.05
N ARG A 215 2.25 4.51 -15.91
CA ARG A 215 3.37 4.01 -15.09
C ARG A 215 4.72 4.54 -15.54
N LYS A 216 4.97 4.60 -16.88
CA LYS A 216 6.21 5.15 -17.43
C LYS A 216 6.37 6.62 -17.07
N LEU A 217 5.30 7.42 -17.27
CA LEU A 217 5.31 8.85 -16.98
C LEU A 217 5.57 9.12 -15.50
N TRP A 218 4.81 8.48 -14.59
CA TRP A 218 4.96 8.68 -13.15
C TRP A 218 6.28 8.15 -12.60
N TYR A 219 6.83 7.08 -13.20
CA TYR A 219 8.16 6.62 -12.86
C TYR A 219 9.22 7.68 -13.14
N GLN A 220 9.19 8.33 -14.33
CA GLN A 220 10.14 9.37 -14.70
C GLN A 220 10.04 10.59 -13.77
N ILE A 221 8.82 11.05 -13.49
CA ILE A 221 8.59 12.16 -12.57
C ILE A 221 9.15 11.85 -11.18
N ARG A 222 8.91 10.65 -10.67
CA ARG A 222 9.39 10.21 -9.35
C ARG A 222 10.91 10.11 -9.29
N GLN A 223 11.56 9.63 -10.37
CA GLN A 223 13.03 9.59 -10.42
C GLN A 223 13.66 10.99 -10.42
N ALA A 224 13.06 11.96 -11.10
CA ALA A 224 13.52 13.34 -11.06
C ALA A 224 13.46 13.97 -9.65
N GLN A 225 12.50 13.52 -8.83
CA GLN A 225 12.32 13.97 -7.44
C GLN A 225 13.12 13.16 -6.41
N ASN A 226 13.76 12.06 -6.85
CA ASN A 226 14.49 11.17 -5.94
C ASN A 226 15.82 11.82 -5.49
N TYR A 227 15.94 12.05 -4.19
CA TYR A 227 17.14 12.62 -3.57
C TYR A 227 18.40 11.80 -3.88
N THR A 228 18.33 10.47 -3.90
CA THR A 228 19.49 9.60 -4.16
C THR A 228 20.01 9.73 -5.59
N ALA A 229 19.13 10.02 -6.56
CA ALA A 229 19.49 10.24 -7.96
C ALA A 229 20.04 11.65 -8.23
N ALA A 230 19.87 12.59 -7.28
CA ALA A 230 20.17 14.00 -7.51
C ALA A 230 21.65 14.27 -7.88
N LYS A 231 22.60 13.53 -7.28
CA LYS A 231 24.03 13.62 -7.60
C LYS A 231 24.35 13.10 -9.00
N ASP A 232 23.76 11.97 -9.39
CA ASP A 232 24.04 11.33 -10.67
C ASP A 232 23.45 12.17 -11.82
N ILE A 233 22.23 12.72 -11.64
CA ILE A 233 21.62 13.63 -12.60
C ILE A 233 22.53 14.83 -12.90
N ARG A 234 23.22 15.37 -11.89
CA ARG A 234 24.10 16.53 -12.04
C ARG A 234 25.45 16.17 -12.65
N ILE A 235 26.12 15.13 -12.12
CA ILE A 235 27.46 14.75 -12.56
C ILE A 235 27.45 14.23 -13.99
N PHE A 236 26.46 13.41 -14.35
CA PHE A 236 26.34 12.85 -15.68
C PHE A 236 25.54 13.74 -16.66
N GLY A 237 25.10 14.94 -16.22
CA GLY A 237 24.35 15.85 -17.08
C GLY A 237 23.06 15.25 -17.64
N MET A 238 22.35 14.42 -16.86
CA MET A 238 21.21 13.62 -17.34
C MET A 238 19.94 14.43 -17.62
N LYS A 239 19.91 15.74 -17.30
CA LYS A 239 18.73 16.60 -17.46
C LYS A 239 18.13 16.54 -18.87
N PRO A 240 18.86 16.76 -19.97
CA PRO A 240 18.28 16.75 -21.32
C PRO A 240 17.68 15.39 -21.70
N TRP A 241 18.35 14.31 -21.29
CA TRP A 241 17.86 12.95 -21.52
C TRP A 241 16.57 12.66 -20.74
N MET A 242 16.48 13.08 -19.48
CA MET A 242 15.27 12.93 -18.67
C MET A 242 14.10 13.75 -19.21
N GLU A 243 14.36 14.98 -19.70
CA GLU A 243 13.37 15.82 -20.38
C GLU A 243 12.84 15.13 -21.64
N GLU A 244 13.72 14.61 -22.50
CA GLU A 244 13.32 13.90 -23.73
C GLU A 244 12.43 12.68 -23.44
N ILE A 245 12.79 11.86 -22.44
CA ILE A 245 11.99 10.68 -22.06
C ILE A 245 10.63 11.09 -21.48
N THR A 246 10.62 12.14 -20.65
CA THR A 246 9.39 12.67 -20.04
C THR A 246 8.46 13.24 -21.10
N ASP A 247 8.99 13.99 -22.06
CA ASP A 247 8.21 14.57 -23.17
C ASP A 247 7.61 13.47 -24.07
N LYS A 248 8.37 12.43 -24.37
CA LYS A 248 7.86 11.25 -25.09
C LYS A 248 6.71 10.56 -24.33
N ALA A 249 6.88 10.38 -23.01
CA ALA A 249 5.85 9.77 -22.17
C ALA A 249 4.61 10.67 -22.06
N MET A 250 4.78 11.99 -21.92
CA MET A 250 3.70 12.98 -21.86
C MET A 250 2.94 13.07 -23.19
N THR A 251 3.67 13.04 -24.33
CA THR A 251 3.06 13.02 -25.66
C THR A 251 2.21 11.76 -25.86
N ALA A 252 2.70 10.60 -25.44
CA ALA A 252 1.94 9.36 -25.51
C ALA A 252 0.68 9.41 -24.61
N TYR A 253 0.81 9.95 -23.40
CA TYR A 253 -0.29 10.12 -22.45
C TYR A 253 -1.38 11.04 -22.99
N THR A 254 -1.00 12.22 -23.48
CA THR A 254 -1.93 13.19 -24.07
C THR A 254 -2.58 12.67 -25.35
N ALA A 255 -1.84 11.96 -26.20
CA ALA A 255 -2.39 11.34 -27.40
C ALA A 255 -3.44 10.26 -27.07
N PHE A 256 -3.23 9.47 -26.03
CA PHE A 256 -4.23 8.51 -25.55
C PHE A 256 -5.51 9.20 -25.10
N HIS A 257 -5.39 10.20 -24.21
CA HIS A 257 -6.54 10.93 -23.69
C HIS A 257 -7.29 11.71 -24.78
N ARG A 258 -6.59 12.25 -25.77
CA ARG A 258 -7.22 12.90 -26.92
C ARG A 258 -8.04 11.91 -27.75
N ARG A 259 -7.54 10.70 -27.99
CA ARG A 259 -8.31 9.64 -28.67
C ARG A 259 -9.57 9.26 -27.88
N ALA A 260 -9.44 9.05 -26.57
CA ALA A 260 -10.55 8.75 -25.70
C ALA A 260 -11.61 9.87 -25.69
N HIS A 261 -11.18 11.13 -25.57
CA HIS A 261 -12.06 12.28 -25.56
C HIS A 261 -12.85 12.44 -26.87
N ASN A 262 -12.21 12.21 -28.01
CA ASN A 262 -12.89 12.23 -29.31
C ASN A 262 -14.02 11.17 -29.41
N VAL A 263 -13.84 10.02 -28.77
CA VAL A 263 -14.91 9.00 -28.70
C VAL A 263 -16.05 9.47 -27.79
N TYR A 264 -15.74 10.13 -26.68
CA TYR A 264 -16.75 10.61 -25.73
C TYR A 264 -17.61 11.75 -26.30
N ILE A 265 -17.06 12.62 -27.16
CA ILE A 265 -17.82 13.67 -27.87
C ILE A 265 -18.98 13.07 -28.65
N TRP A 266 -18.78 11.95 -29.33
CA TRP A 266 -19.88 11.28 -30.06
C TRP A 266 -21.01 10.80 -29.14
N GLY A 267 -20.68 10.38 -27.92
CA GLY A 267 -21.69 10.06 -26.89
C GLY A 267 -22.52 11.28 -26.49
N SER A 268 -21.86 12.43 -26.29
CA SER A 268 -22.55 13.68 -25.96
C SER A 268 -23.43 14.20 -27.10
N ILE A 269 -22.99 14.07 -28.35
CA ILE A 269 -23.80 14.45 -29.54
C ILE A 269 -25.04 13.56 -29.63
N LEU A 270 -24.90 12.26 -29.44
CA LEU A 270 -26.06 11.36 -29.46
C LEU A 270 -27.07 11.68 -28.35
N ASP A 271 -26.57 11.95 -27.12
CA ASP A 271 -27.43 12.32 -26.00
C ASP A 271 -28.21 13.62 -26.28
N LEU A 272 -27.55 14.59 -26.90
CA LEU A 272 -28.20 15.82 -27.37
C LEU A 272 -29.34 15.53 -28.36
N VAL A 273 -29.10 14.70 -29.39
CA VAL A 273 -30.13 14.32 -30.38
C VAL A 273 -31.29 13.59 -29.71
N LEU A 274 -31.02 12.62 -28.86
CA LEU A 274 -32.06 11.90 -28.13
C LEU A 274 -32.85 12.82 -27.18
N THR A 275 -32.21 13.80 -26.59
CA THR A 275 -32.85 14.82 -25.73
C THR A 275 -33.80 15.72 -26.54
N ILE A 276 -33.37 16.18 -27.72
CA ILE A 276 -34.24 16.95 -28.60
C ILE A 276 -35.45 16.15 -29.07
N LEU A 277 -35.26 14.90 -29.48
CA LEU A 277 -36.34 14.02 -29.90
C LEU A 277 -37.34 13.77 -28.75
N ARG A 278 -36.86 13.46 -27.59
CA ARG A 278 -37.68 13.18 -26.39
C ARG A 278 -38.48 14.40 -25.96
N ASN A 279 -37.80 15.55 -25.80
CA ASN A 279 -38.45 16.77 -25.37
C ASN A 279 -39.44 17.28 -26.46
N GLY A 280 -39.08 17.19 -27.75
CA GLY A 280 -39.95 17.52 -28.85
C GLY A 280 -41.24 16.69 -28.86
N LEU A 281 -41.13 15.39 -28.65
CA LEU A 281 -42.32 14.52 -28.57
C LEU A 281 -43.16 14.83 -27.32
N ALA A 282 -42.48 15.06 -26.17
CA ALA A 282 -43.20 15.44 -24.94
C ALA A 282 -43.94 16.77 -25.10
N TYR A 283 -43.30 17.79 -25.72
CA TYR A 283 -43.95 19.05 -26.05
C TYR A 283 -45.18 18.84 -26.93
N PHE A 284 -45.06 18.04 -28.02
CA PHE A 284 -46.16 17.80 -28.94
C PHE A 284 -47.36 17.22 -28.20
N VAL A 285 -47.18 16.14 -27.40
CA VAL A 285 -48.26 15.49 -26.65
C VAL A 285 -48.85 16.41 -25.59
N LEU A 286 -48.03 17.11 -24.81
CA LEU A 286 -48.50 18.00 -23.74
C LEU A 286 -49.24 19.24 -24.30
N ILE A 287 -48.80 19.80 -25.42
CA ILE A 287 -49.47 20.93 -26.10
C ILE A 287 -50.85 20.48 -26.62
N ASP A 288 -50.92 19.31 -27.24
CA ASP A 288 -52.20 18.75 -27.71
C ASP A 288 -53.22 18.57 -26.57
N LEU A 289 -52.77 18.08 -25.41
CA LEU A 289 -53.60 17.97 -24.21
C LEU A 289 -54.04 19.33 -23.65
N VAL A 290 -53.25 20.36 -23.75
CA VAL A 290 -53.63 21.72 -23.33
C VAL A 290 -54.62 22.33 -24.31
N LEU A 291 -54.41 22.20 -25.62
CA LEU A 291 -55.29 22.74 -26.66
C LEU A 291 -56.66 22.02 -26.68
N SER A 292 -56.70 20.75 -26.33
CA SER A 292 -57.95 19.98 -26.17
C SER A 292 -58.69 20.30 -24.87
N GLY A 293 -58.15 21.18 -24.02
CA GLY A 293 -58.75 21.57 -22.74
C GLY A 293 -58.66 20.52 -21.62
N ASN A 294 -57.92 19.43 -21.84
CA ASN A 294 -57.74 18.34 -20.88
C ASN A 294 -56.67 18.62 -19.86
N LEU A 295 -55.85 19.65 -20.05
CA LEU A 295 -54.72 20.03 -19.16
C LEU A 295 -54.65 21.52 -18.97
N SER A 296 -54.46 22.00 -17.72
CA SER A 296 -54.18 23.44 -17.44
C SER A 296 -52.76 23.81 -17.83
N VAL A 297 -52.50 25.12 -18.07
CA VAL A 297 -51.15 25.60 -18.41
C VAL A 297 -50.17 25.41 -17.25
N SER A 298 -50.64 25.54 -16.02
CA SER A 298 -49.85 25.24 -14.81
C SER A 298 -49.47 23.77 -14.72
N ALA A 299 -50.40 22.86 -15.06
CA ALA A 299 -50.11 21.41 -15.10
C ALA A 299 -49.20 21.03 -16.28
N PHE A 300 -49.33 21.70 -17.45
CA PHE A 300 -48.37 21.55 -18.54
C PHE A 300 -46.92 21.84 -18.07
N LEU A 301 -46.70 22.94 -17.35
CA LEU A 301 -45.38 23.31 -16.88
C LEU A 301 -44.82 22.26 -15.89
N LEU A 302 -45.69 21.69 -15.02
CA LEU A 302 -45.31 20.62 -14.10
C LEU A 302 -44.84 19.37 -14.84
N TYR A 303 -45.62 18.85 -15.76
CA TYR A 303 -45.31 17.64 -16.48
C TYR A 303 -44.16 17.78 -17.46
N PHE A 304 -44.02 18.96 -18.08
CA PHE A 304 -42.91 19.26 -18.94
C PHE A 304 -41.58 19.23 -18.14
N SER A 305 -41.54 19.83 -16.96
CA SER A 305 -40.38 19.78 -16.07
C SER A 305 -40.14 18.35 -15.54
N ALA A 306 -41.19 17.59 -15.31
CA ALA A 306 -41.12 16.21 -14.88
C ALA A 306 -40.48 15.27 -15.94
N VAL A 307 -40.71 15.52 -17.25
CA VAL A 307 -40.09 14.75 -18.35
C VAL A 307 -38.56 14.85 -18.27
N GLY A 308 -38.04 16.05 -18.12
CA GLY A 308 -36.60 16.26 -17.96
C GLY A 308 -36.03 15.59 -16.70
N GLY A 309 -36.72 15.77 -15.57
CA GLY A 309 -36.35 15.16 -14.29
C GLY A 309 -36.36 13.63 -14.32
N PHE A 310 -37.40 13.00 -14.91
CA PHE A 310 -37.48 11.56 -15.04
C PHE A 310 -36.28 10.96 -15.77
N THR A 311 -35.89 11.59 -16.87
CA THR A 311 -34.70 11.19 -17.63
C THR A 311 -33.44 11.28 -16.79
N ALA A 312 -33.28 12.36 -16.02
CA ALA A 312 -32.14 12.53 -15.14
C ALA A 312 -32.07 11.40 -14.08
N TRP A 313 -33.22 10.99 -13.51
CA TRP A 313 -33.29 9.87 -12.58
C TRP A 313 -32.90 8.54 -13.22
N VAL A 314 -33.42 8.22 -14.41
CA VAL A 314 -33.08 6.99 -15.13
C VAL A 314 -31.58 6.94 -15.44
N THR A 315 -31.04 7.99 -16.03
CA THR A 315 -29.61 8.05 -16.36
C THR A 315 -28.74 8.07 -15.10
N GLY A 316 -29.21 8.70 -14.03
CA GLY A 316 -28.56 8.72 -12.72
C GLY A 316 -28.47 7.33 -12.08
N ILE A 317 -29.55 6.54 -12.09
CA ILE A 317 -29.53 5.14 -11.62
C ILE A 317 -28.48 4.34 -12.38
N LEU A 318 -28.52 4.38 -13.70
CA LEU A 318 -27.66 3.57 -14.55
C LEU A 318 -26.19 4.01 -14.44
N GLY A 319 -25.95 5.32 -14.32
CA GLY A 319 -24.63 5.91 -14.07
C GLY A 319 -24.08 5.49 -12.69
N SER A 320 -24.89 5.60 -11.64
CA SER A 320 -24.50 5.20 -10.27
C SER A 320 -24.21 3.70 -10.20
N MET A 321 -25.02 2.84 -10.86
CA MET A 321 -24.76 1.41 -10.95
C MET A 321 -23.41 1.09 -11.63
N THR A 322 -23.10 1.81 -12.72
CA THR A 322 -21.82 1.63 -13.43
C THR A 322 -20.63 2.07 -12.58
N THR A 323 -20.75 3.19 -11.89
CA THR A 323 -19.71 3.72 -10.98
C THR A 323 -19.53 2.79 -9.77
N LEU A 324 -20.63 2.33 -9.17
CA LEU A 324 -20.62 1.40 -8.06
C LEU A 324 -19.96 0.05 -8.43
N TYR A 325 -20.24 -0.46 -9.63
CA TYR A 325 -19.56 -1.65 -10.14
C TYR A 325 -18.05 -1.43 -10.23
N ARG A 326 -17.60 -0.31 -10.77
CA ARG A 326 -16.17 0.01 -10.89
C ARG A 326 -15.51 0.15 -9.51
N GLN A 327 -16.13 0.86 -8.58
CA GLN A 327 -15.66 1.01 -7.20
C GLN A 327 -15.61 -0.33 -6.46
N SER A 328 -16.57 -1.21 -6.74
CA SER A 328 -16.60 -2.55 -6.14
C SER A 328 -15.43 -3.43 -6.56
N LEU A 329 -14.85 -3.22 -7.75
CA LEU A 329 -13.63 -3.91 -8.17
C LEU A 329 -12.45 -3.57 -7.27
N ASP A 330 -12.28 -2.30 -6.94
CA ASP A 330 -11.20 -1.84 -6.07
C ASP A 330 -11.39 -2.33 -4.62
N ILE A 331 -12.62 -2.32 -4.12
CA ILE A 331 -12.95 -2.87 -2.79
C ILE A 331 -12.78 -4.39 -2.77
N SER A 332 -13.10 -5.10 -3.85
CA SER A 332 -12.85 -6.54 -3.97
C SER A 332 -11.36 -6.85 -3.89
N ILE A 333 -10.50 -6.01 -4.49
CA ILE A 333 -9.04 -6.13 -4.42
C ILE A 333 -8.54 -5.92 -2.98
N ILE A 334 -9.06 -4.92 -2.27
CA ILE A 334 -8.71 -4.69 -0.87
C ILE A 334 -9.06 -5.90 -0.01
N ARG A 335 -10.27 -6.46 -0.19
CA ARG A 335 -10.68 -7.66 0.54
C ARG A 335 -9.82 -8.87 0.20
N GLU A 336 -9.48 -9.06 -1.08
CA GLU A 336 -8.58 -10.13 -1.53
C GLU A 336 -7.19 -9.99 -0.90
N PHE A 337 -6.69 -8.76 -0.76
CA PHE A 337 -5.43 -8.48 -0.08
C PHE A 337 -5.49 -8.78 1.43
N LEU A 338 -6.54 -8.33 2.12
CA LEU A 338 -6.71 -8.58 3.54
C LEU A 338 -6.87 -10.07 3.86
N GLU A 339 -7.52 -10.81 2.95
CA GLU A 339 -7.73 -12.26 3.04
C GLU A 339 -6.61 -13.07 2.35
N TYR A 340 -5.48 -12.42 2.01
CA TYR A 340 -4.38 -13.14 1.37
C TYR A 340 -3.86 -14.26 2.28
N PRO A 341 -3.66 -15.48 1.75
CA PRO A 341 -3.31 -16.63 2.57
C PRO A 341 -1.97 -16.46 3.25
N GLU A 342 -1.88 -16.96 4.47
CA GLU A 342 -0.65 -16.99 5.24
C GLU A 342 -0.09 -18.43 5.24
N PRO A 343 1.08 -18.68 4.61
CA PRO A 343 1.71 -19.98 4.67
C PRO A 343 2.22 -20.33 6.08
N PHE A 344 2.53 -19.31 6.89
CA PHE A 344 3.02 -19.51 8.26
C PHE A 344 1.90 -19.54 9.30
N ARG A 345 2.11 -20.29 10.37
CA ARG A 345 1.20 -20.34 11.52
C ARG A 345 1.55 -19.21 12.49
N PHE A 346 0.69 -18.21 12.59
CA PHE A 346 0.85 -17.11 13.56
C PHE A 346 -0.07 -17.24 14.77
N GLN A 347 -1.21 -17.90 14.65
CA GLN A 347 -2.20 -18.06 15.73
C GLN A 347 -2.36 -19.50 16.16
N ASP A 348 -2.29 -20.44 15.23
CA ASP A 348 -2.57 -21.86 15.43
C ASP A 348 -1.30 -22.69 15.66
N GLY A 349 -0.12 -22.07 15.69
CA GLY A 349 1.14 -22.74 15.98
C GLY A 349 1.32 -22.97 17.48
N GLU A 350 2.14 -23.99 17.83
CA GLU A 350 2.52 -24.23 19.21
C GLU A 350 3.28 -23.03 19.77
N LYS A 351 2.90 -22.57 20.95
CA LYS A 351 3.55 -21.45 21.62
C LYS A 351 4.90 -21.87 22.18
N LEU A 352 5.91 -21.05 21.94
CA LEU A 352 7.19 -21.18 22.62
C LEU A 352 7.10 -20.45 23.97
N SER A 353 7.05 -21.22 25.06
CA SER A 353 7.11 -20.67 26.41
C SER A 353 8.56 -20.30 26.73
N ASP A 354 8.80 -19.04 27.12
CA ASP A 354 10.06 -18.46 27.62
C ASP A 354 11.27 -18.54 26.69
N ALA A 355 11.34 -17.58 25.74
CA ALA A 355 12.53 -17.34 24.92
C ALA A 355 13.75 -16.79 25.70
N THR A 356 13.59 -16.42 26.97
CA THR A 356 14.65 -15.78 27.77
C THR A 356 15.19 -16.75 28.81
N GLY A 357 16.37 -17.36 28.53
CA GLY A 357 17.17 -18.06 29.52
C GLY A 357 17.43 -19.56 29.30
N THR A 358 16.78 -20.20 28.34
CA THR A 358 17.09 -21.57 27.93
C THR A 358 18.09 -21.61 26.78
N GLN A 359 19.00 -22.57 26.82
CA GLN A 359 19.94 -22.84 25.74
C GLN A 359 19.21 -23.67 24.68
N HIS A 360 19.11 -23.19 23.47
CA HIS A 360 18.40 -23.84 22.37
C HIS A 360 19.37 -24.31 21.28
N GLU A 361 19.03 -25.43 20.63
CA GLU A 361 19.73 -25.96 19.45
C GLU A 361 18.92 -25.73 18.19
N ILE A 362 19.58 -25.27 17.12
CA ILE A 362 18.98 -25.21 15.77
C ILE A 362 19.66 -26.24 14.89
N LYS A 363 18.86 -27.07 14.20
CA LYS A 363 19.38 -28.09 13.29
C LYS A 363 18.71 -28.00 11.93
N LEU A 364 19.50 -27.97 10.88
CA LEU A 364 19.07 -28.10 9.50
C LEU A 364 19.35 -29.52 9.02
N GLU A 365 18.33 -30.18 8.47
CA GLU A 365 18.43 -31.57 7.97
C GLU A 365 18.04 -31.65 6.51
N ASN A 366 19.01 -32.00 5.63
CA ASN A 366 18.86 -32.16 4.19
C ASN A 366 18.11 -30.98 3.55
N VAL A 367 18.50 -29.76 3.88
CA VAL A 367 17.81 -28.55 3.47
C VAL A 367 18.19 -28.13 2.05
N PHE A 368 17.17 -28.05 1.19
CA PHE A 368 17.23 -27.43 -0.13
C PHE A 368 16.35 -26.20 -0.15
N PHE A 369 16.81 -25.13 -0.78
CA PHE A 369 16.01 -23.92 -0.89
C PHE A 369 16.20 -23.21 -2.22
N LYS A 370 15.08 -22.77 -2.80
CA LYS A 370 15.02 -21.80 -3.90
C LYS A 370 13.99 -20.72 -3.62
N TYR A 371 14.27 -19.50 -4.06
CA TYR A 371 13.33 -18.39 -3.92
C TYR A 371 12.07 -18.61 -4.76
N PRO A 372 10.91 -18.03 -4.36
CA PRO A 372 9.69 -18.06 -5.15
C PRO A 372 9.94 -17.55 -6.58
N GLY A 373 9.56 -18.37 -7.59
CA GLY A 373 9.74 -18.05 -8.99
C GLY A 373 11.15 -18.29 -9.57
N ALA A 374 12.11 -18.78 -8.77
CA ALA A 374 13.42 -19.20 -9.26
C ALA A 374 13.40 -20.64 -9.75
N ASP A 375 14.16 -20.92 -10.82
CA ASP A 375 14.32 -22.27 -11.36
C ASP A 375 15.39 -23.05 -10.60
N ASP A 376 16.51 -22.39 -10.22
CA ASP A 376 17.67 -23.01 -9.60
C ASP A 376 17.62 -22.91 -8.06
N TYR A 377 18.23 -23.90 -7.40
CA TYR A 377 18.43 -23.90 -5.97
C TYR A 377 19.53 -22.88 -5.57
N THR A 378 19.25 -22.12 -4.51
CA THR A 378 20.23 -21.23 -3.88
C THR A 378 21.06 -21.97 -2.83
N LEU A 379 20.46 -22.98 -2.19
CA LEU A 379 21.11 -23.87 -1.23
C LEU A 379 20.68 -25.30 -1.51
N GLU A 380 21.65 -26.24 -1.46
CA GLU A 380 21.45 -27.65 -1.72
C GLU A 380 22.08 -28.52 -0.63
N ASP A 381 21.31 -29.46 -0.11
CA ASP A 381 21.75 -30.47 0.86
C ASP A 381 22.52 -29.88 2.05
N ILE A 382 21.96 -28.82 2.63
CA ILE A 382 22.54 -28.19 3.82
C ILE A 382 22.18 -29.02 5.06
N ASN A 383 23.23 -29.52 5.71
CA ASN A 383 23.18 -30.19 6.99
C ASN A 383 24.02 -29.41 8.00
N LEU A 384 23.41 -28.88 9.06
CA LEU A 384 24.05 -27.99 10.01
C LEU A 384 23.38 -28.11 11.37
N THR A 385 24.16 -28.22 12.43
CA THR A 385 23.66 -28.07 13.82
C THR A 385 24.36 -26.89 14.48
N ILE A 386 23.63 -25.99 15.07
CA ILE A 386 24.12 -24.88 15.87
C ILE A 386 23.81 -25.21 17.33
N HIS A 387 24.87 -25.44 18.11
CA HIS A 387 24.72 -25.81 19.50
C HIS A 387 24.45 -24.61 20.42
N PRO A 388 23.87 -24.83 21.58
CA PRO A 388 23.64 -23.75 22.56
C PRO A 388 24.93 -23.00 22.90
N GLY A 389 24.90 -21.67 22.76
CA GLY A 389 26.05 -20.81 23.07
C GLY A 389 27.18 -20.83 22.04
N GLU A 390 27.06 -21.60 20.95
CA GLU A 390 28.08 -21.72 19.90
C GLU A 390 28.10 -20.47 19.01
N LYS A 391 29.33 -20.04 18.62
CA LYS A 391 29.57 -18.96 17.67
C LYS A 391 30.00 -19.53 16.32
N VAL A 392 29.13 -19.45 15.35
CA VAL A 392 29.36 -19.99 14.01
C VAL A 392 29.60 -18.85 13.02
N ALA A 393 30.73 -18.86 12.32
CA ALA A 393 30.96 -17.97 11.20
C ALA A 393 30.53 -18.61 9.90
N VAL A 394 29.87 -17.85 9.02
CA VAL A 394 29.48 -18.25 7.66
C VAL A 394 30.24 -17.40 6.66
N VAL A 395 31.10 -18.01 5.88
CA VAL A 395 31.98 -17.37 4.89
C VAL A 395 31.74 -17.94 3.50
N GLY A 396 32.22 -17.24 2.47
CA GLY A 396 32.11 -17.66 1.06
C GLY A 396 31.99 -16.48 0.11
N LEU A 397 32.02 -16.73 -1.17
CA LEU A 397 31.93 -15.70 -2.20
C LEU A 397 30.55 -15.02 -2.21
N ASN A 398 30.49 -13.86 -2.90
CA ASN A 398 29.21 -13.17 -3.10
C ASN A 398 28.25 -14.06 -3.90
N GLY A 399 26.99 -14.14 -3.48
CA GLY A 399 25.98 -14.99 -4.11
C GLY A 399 26.02 -16.47 -3.70
N ALA A 400 26.96 -16.91 -2.84
CA ALA A 400 27.06 -18.31 -2.42
C ALA A 400 25.85 -18.81 -1.57
N GLY A 401 24.97 -17.91 -1.08
CA GLY A 401 23.79 -18.31 -0.31
C GLY A 401 23.89 -18.01 1.21
N LYS A 402 24.92 -17.29 1.68
CA LYS A 402 25.13 -16.98 3.12
C LYS A 402 23.91 -16.30 3.79
N THR A 403 23.45 -15.18 3.24
CA THR A 403 22.28 -14.47 3.74
C THR A 403 21.00 -15.32 3.61
N THR A 404 20.93 -16.20 2.60
CA THR A 404 19.81 -17.13 2.43
C THR A 404 19.79 -18.18 3.54
N LEU A 405 20.95 -18.74 3.91
CA LEU A 405 21.06 -19.64 5.04
C LEU A 405 20.55 -19.00 6.34
N VAL A 406 20.97 -17.78 6.60
CA VAL A 406 20.50 -17.02 7.78
C VAL A 406 19.00 -16.77 7.74
N LYS A 407 18.44 -16.45 6.58
CA LYS A 407 16.98 -16.27 6.44
C LYS A 407 16.21 -17.56 6.74
N LEU A 408 16.75 -18.71 6.41
CA LEU A 408 16.16 -20.02 6.76
C LEU A 408 16.29 -20.29 8.27
N ILE A 409 17.44 -20.04 8.88
CA ILE A 409 17.67 -20.15 10.31
C ILE A 409 16.71 -19.27 11.09
N CYS A 410 16.52 -18.01 10.67
CA CYS A 410 15.56 -17.09 11.29
C CYS A 410 14.09 -17.44 10.99
N GLY A 411 13.81 -18.40 10.12
CA GLY A 411 12.45 -18.78 9.74
C GLY A 411 11.72 -17.76 8.86
N PHE A 412 12.44 -16.88 8.15
CA PHE A 412 11.81 -15.99 7.15
C PHE A 412 11.30 -16.77 5.93
N PHE A 413 11.90 -17.92 5.65
CA PHE A 413 11.44 -18.88 4.66
C PHE A 413 11.42 -20.28 5.28
N ASP A 414 10.53 -21.12 4.79
CA ASP A 414 10.61 -22.56 4.99
C ASP A 414 11.46 -23.17 3.87
N PRO A 415 12.21 -24.24 4.16
CA PRO A 415 12.97 -24.93 3.13
C PRO A 415 12.06 -25.54 2.06
N THR A 416 12.54 -25.59 0.80
CA THR A 416 11.82 -26.27 -0.28
C THR A 416 11.74 -27.79 -0.04
N HIS A 417 12.84 -28.36 0.45
CA HIS A 417 12.93 -29.74 0.95
C HIS A 417 13.77 -29.78 2.22
N GLY A 418 13.56 -30.79 3.04
CA GLY A 418 14.23 -30.90 4.32
C GLY A 418 13.48 -30.18 5.45
N LYS A 419 14.16 -29.98 6.57
CA LYS A 419 13.59 -29.41 7.79
C LYS A 419 14.58 -28.48 8.48
N VAL A 420 14.05 -27.44 9.12
CA VAL A 420 14.74 -26.65 10.14
C VAL A 420 14.09 -27.01 11.47
N LEU A 421 14.88 -27.44 12.42
CA LEU A 421 14.42 -27.91 13.73
C LEU A 421 14.93 -26.96 14.82
N LEU A 422 14.06 -26.66 15.78
CA LEU A 422 14.42 -26.05 17.06
C LEU A 422 14.22 -27.11 18.15
N ASP A 423 15.29 -27.47 18.85
CA ASP A 423 15.28 -28.51 19.90
C ASP A 423 14.67 -29.86 19.42
N GLY A 424 14.98 -30.22 18.16
CA GLY A 424 14.49 -31.44 17.52
C GLY A 424 13.08 -31.37 16.93
N LYS A 425 12.37 -30.23 17.03
CA LYS A 425 11.02 -30.04 16.53
C LYS A 425 11.02 -29.07 15.32
N ASP A 426 10.23 -29.40 14.29
CA ASP A 426 10.14 -28.61 13.06
C ASP A 426 9.58 -27.19 13.34
N ILE A 427 10.27 -26.15 12.85
CA ILE A 427 9.86 -24.74 13.04
C ILE A 427 8.49 -24.41 12.45
N ARG A 428 7.99 -25.20 11.51
CA ARG A 428 6.66 -25.06 10.91
C ARG A 428 5.51 -25.41 11.87
N GLU A 429 5.80 -26.09 12.99
CA GLU A 429 4.82 -26.45 14.00
C GLU A 429 4.61 -25.35 15.04
N PHE A 430 5.59 -24.46 15.21
CA PHE A 430 5.52 -23.36 16.17
C PHE A 430 4.75 -22.15 15.66
N ASN A 431 4.26 -21.32 16.60
CA ASN A 431 3.87 -19.95 16.30
C ASN A 431 5.08 -19.20 15.75
N ARG A 432 4.97 -18.71 14.52
CA ARG A 432 6.11 -18.08 13.83
C ARG A 432 6.56 -16.76 14.49
N GLN A 433 5.64 -16.05 15.14
CA GLN A 433 5.98 -14.82 15.85
C GLN A 433 6.82 -15.11 17.11
N ASP A 434 6.47 -16.18 17.84
CA ASP A 434 7.25 -16.63 18.98
C ASP A 434 8.64 -17.11 18.53
N TYR A 435 8.71 -17.81 17.38
CA TYR A 435 9.99 -18.20 16.78
C TYR A 435 10.84 -16.98 16.40
N TYR A 436 10.27 -15.92 15.83
CA TYR A 436 10.99 -14.67 15.55
C TYR A 436 11.49 -13.98 16.83
N ALA A 437 10.79 -14.15 17.95
CA ALA A 437 11.23 -13.60 19.22
C ALA A 437 12.54 -14.22 19.73
N MET A 438 12.89 -15.44 19.27
CA MET A 438 14.14 -16.14 19.59
C MET A 438 15.40 -15.49 18.99
N PHE A 439 15.26 -14.55 18.04
CA PHE A 439 16.38 -13.96 17.30
C PHE A 439 16.53 -12.47 17.56
N SER A 440 17.76 -12.02 17.78
CA SER A 440 18.21 -10.64 17.57
C SER A 440 19.07 -10.59 16.31
N ALA A 441 18.90 -9.58 15.46
CA ALA A 441 19.63 -9.54 14.20
C ALA A 441 20.12 -8.11 13.87
N VAL A 442 21.32 -8.06 13.32
CA VAL A 442 21.85 -6.88 12.59
C VAL A 442 22.07 -7.34 11.17
N PHE A 443 21.16 -6.95 10.26
CA PHE A 443 21.26 -7.25 8.83
C PHE A 443 22.01 -6.15 8.09
N GLN A 444 22.55 -6.48 6.92
CA GLN A 444 23.22 -5.53 6.03
C GLN A 444 22.32 -4.34 5.65
N ASN A 445 21.05 -4.61 5.35
CA ASN A 445 20.03 -3.60 5.10
C ASN A 445 19.18 -3.43 6.36
N PHE A 446 19.17 -2.25 6.90
CA PHE A 446 18.45 -1.90 8.13
C PHE A 446 17.53 -0.71 7.92
N SER A 447 16.51 -0.59 8.77
CA SER A 447 15.57 0.53 8.76
C SER A 447 15.64 1.30 10.07
N LEU A 448 15.87 2.62 9.95
CA LEU A 448 15.65 3.58 11.03
C LEU A 448 14.26 4.20 10.86
N LEU A 449 13.54 4.29 11.95
CA LEU A 449 12.30 5.06 11.99
C LEU A 449 12.64 6.53 12.33
N ALA A 450 11.80 7.44 11.83
CA ALA A 450 11.86 8.86 12.15
C ALA A 450 11.30 9.08 13.58
N GLU A 451 12.02 8.52 14.57
CA GLU A 451 11.71 8.54 16.00
C GLU A 451 12.98 8.84 16.80
N THR A 452 12.85 8.98 18.12
CA THR A 452 14.00 9.28 18.98
C THR A 452 15.02 8.14 18.99
N VAL A 453 16.26 8.42 19.38
CA VAL A 453 17.30 7.40 19.57
C VAL A 453 16.82 6.32 20.53
N ALA A 454 16.19 6.70 21.66
CA ALA A 454 15.69 5.77 22.67
C ALA A 454 14.63 4.82 22.09
N VAL A 455 13.64 5.35 21.37
CA VAL A 455 12.55 4.57 20.73
C VAL A 455 13.13 3.64 19.64
N ASN A 456 14.12 4.09 18.87
CA ASN A 456 14.79 3.25 17.88
C ASN A 456 15.55 2.07 18.51
N VAL A 457 16.12 2.22 19.71
CA VAL A 457 16.76 1.12 20.44
C VAL A 457 15.72 0.20 21.06
N ALA A 458 14.74 0.77 21.75
CA ALA A 458 13.71 -0.01 22.48
C ALA A 458 12.68 -0.68 21.57
N GLN A 459 12.45 -0.13 20.37
CA GLN A 459 11.38 -0.50 19.44
C GLN A 459 9.97 -0.39 20.08
N SER A 460 9.81 0.56 21.00
CA SER A 460 8.57 0.89 21.69
C SER A 460 8.55 2.37 22.06
N GLU A 461 7.41 3.04 21.89
CA GLU A 461 7.21 4.44 22.31
C GLU A 461 6.96 4.54 23.81
N GLU A 462 6.37 3.50 24.39
CA GLU A 462 6.00 3.43 25.80
C GLU A 462 6.69 2.24 26.49
N ASN A 463 6.87 2.32 27.81
CA ASN A 463 7.33 1.21 28.66
C ASN A 463 8.71 0.66 28.30
N TYR A 464 9.69 1.54 27.98
CA TYR A 464 11.08 1.15 27.78
C TYR A 464 11.95 1.43 29.03
N ASP A 465 12.95 0.58 29.26
CA ASP A 465 13.92 0.72 30.32
C ASP A 465 15.09 1.61 29.86
N MET A 466 15.14 2.85 30.34
CA MET A 466 16.16 3.82 29.95
C MET A 466 17.56 3.42 30.43
N GLU A 467 17.70 2.81 31.60
CA GLU A 467 19.00 2.38 32.11
C GLU A 467 19.58 1.26 31.24
N ARG A 468 18.72 0.35 30.82
CA ARG A 468 19.09 -0.71 29.87
C ARG A 468 19.43 -0.15 28.48
N ILE A 469 18.74 0.90 28.02
CA ILE A 469 19.09 1.58 26.75
C ILE A 469 20.50 2.18 26.86
N LYS A 470 20.84 2.82 27.98
CA LYS A 470 22.18 3.40 28.22
C LYS A 470 23.26 2.31 28.24
N ASP A 471 23.02 1.20 28.94
CA ASP A 471 23.95 0.05 28.96
C ASP A 471 24.17 -0.52 27.54
N CYS A 472 23.10 -0.70 26.77
CA CYS A 472 23.20 -1.17 25.39
C CYS A 472 23.93 -0.18 24.47
N ALA A 473 23.71 1.12 24.64
CA ALA A 473 24.39 2.17 23.88
C ALA A 473 25.89 2.25 24.25
N GLU A 474 26.25 2.05 25.51
CA GLU A 474 27.65 1.99 25.95
C GLU A 474 28.35 0.76 25.34
N LYS A 475 27.77 -0.41 25.47
CA LYS A 475 28.28 -1.67 24.89
C LYS A 475 28.48 -1.56 23.37
N SER A 476 27.54 -0.94 22.66
CA SER A 476 27.65 -0.74 21.22
C SER A 476 28.62 0.38 20.81
N GLY A 477 29.11 1.19 21.77
CA GLY A 477 29.99 2.33 21.52
C GLY A 477 29.28 3.53 20.87
N LEU A 478 27.97 3.70 21.13
CA LEU A 478 27.17 4.81 20.60
C LEU A 478 27.11 6.02 21.56
N THR A 479 27.50 5.86 22.83
CA THR A 479 27.37 6.87 23.90
C THR A 479 28.03 8.21 23.54
N ALA A 480 29.24 8.20 22.96
CA ALA A 480 29.92 9.42 22.57
C ALA A 480 29.13 10.25 21.56
N LYS A 481 28.52 9.58 20.57
CA LYS A 481 27.64 10.24 19.59
C LYS A 481 26.40 10.78 20.27
N ILE A 482 25.71 9.98 21.08
CA ILE A 482 24.46 10.40 21.77
C ILE A 482 24.74 11.63 22.64
N SER A 483 25.89 11.66 23.37
CA SER A 483 26.27 12.80 24.20
C SER A 483 26.54 14.08 23.39
N SER A 484 26.87 13.97 22.11
CA SER A 484 27.05 15.12 21.21
C SER A 484 25.74 15.65 20.61
N LEU A 485 24.64 14.91 20.76
CA LEU A 485 23.32 15.32 20.27
C LEU A 485 22.65 16.28 21.24
N LYS A 486 21.88 17.25 20.71
CA LYS A 486 21.25 18.34 21.49
C LYS A 486 20.40 17.81 22.66
N ASP A 487 19.55 16.80 22.40
CA ASP A 487 18.61 16.23 23.37
C ASP A 487 19.01 14.79 23.77
N GLY A 488 20.27 14.38 23.49
CA GLY A 488 20.80 13.06 23.83
C GLY A 488 19.94 11.93 23.28
N TYR A 489 19.48 11.04 24.16
CA TYR A 489 18.62 9.90 23.79
C TYR A 489 17.23 10.30 23.26
N GLN A 490 16.75 11.50 23.55
CA GLN A 490 15.46 12.02 23.07
C GLN A 490 15.58 12.77 21.73
N THR A 491 16.76 12.82 21.13
CA THR A 491 16.94 13.43 19.81
C THR A 491 16.24 12.59 18.76
N TYR A 492 15.37 13.24 17.97
CA TYR A 492 14.73 12.63 16.81
C TYR A 492 15.74 12.40 15.68
N LEU A 493 15.58 11.29 14.99
CA LEU A 493 16.35 10.93 13.80
C LEU A 493 15.57 11.28 12.54
N ASN A 494 16.28 11.49 11.41
CA ASN A 494 15.73 11.77 10.10
C ASN A 494 15.21 13.22 9.90
N ARG A 495 16.03 14.03 9.24
CA ARG A 495 15.72 15.44 8.87
C ARG A 495 14.60 15.60 7.86
N THR A 496 14.22 14.54 7.14
CA THR A 496 13.09 14.60 6.20
C THR A 496 11.75 14.74 6.91
N VAL A 497 11.67 14.29 8.16
CA VAL A 497 10.45 14.35 8.97
C VAL A 497 10.53 15.47 10.03
N TYR A 498 11.69 15.64 10.67
CA TYR A 498 11.91 16.63 11.72
C TYR A 498 13.00 17.61 11.30
N GLU A 499 12.71 18.92 11.28
CA GLU A 499 13.66 19.97 10.83
C GLU A 499 14.98 19.98 11.62
N ASP A 500 14.91 19.71 12.92
CA ASP A 500 16.06 19.60 13.84
C ASP A 500 16.48 18.14 14.10
N GLY A 501 15.98 17.19 13.32
CA GLY A 501 16.37 15.78 13.40
C GLY A 501 17.86 15.55 13.14
N ALA A 502 18.44 14.59 13.83
CA ALA A 502 19.84 14.20 13.63
C ALA A 502 19.98 13.17 12.50
N GLU A 503 21.04 13.29 11.73
CA GLU A 503 21.49 12.25 10.79
C GLU A 503 22.68 11.51 11.40
N LEU A 504 22.64 10.18 11.32
CA LEU A 504 23.71 9.30 11.72
C LEU A 504 24.56 8.88 10.52
N SER A 505 25.87 8.81 10.70
CA SER A 505 26.75 8.18 9.70
C SER A 505 26.46 6.67 9.59
N GLY A 506 26.96 6.01 8.54
CA GLY A 506 26.78 4.57 8.37
C GLY A 506 27.27 3.75 9.58
N GLY A 507 28.45 4.10 10.12
CA GLY A 507 29.00 3.43 11.29
C GLY A 507 28.21 3.72 12.59
N GLU A 508 27.73 4.95 12.79
CA GLU A 508 26.86 5.29 13.92
C GLU A 508 25.51 4.56 13.84
N THR A 509 24.98 4.42 12.64
CA THR A 509 23.76 3.66 12.41
C THR A 509 23.95 2.16 12.72
N GLN A 510 25.09 1.57 12.33
CA GLN A 510 25.41 0.19 12.69
C GLN A 510 25.51 0.00 14.22
N LYS A 511 26.13 0.95 14.93
CA LYS A 511 26.18 0.93 16.40
C LYS A 511 24.79 1.03 17.03
N LEU A 512 23.90 1.82 16.45
CA LEU A 512 22.49 1.89 16.89
C LEU A 512 21.76 0.56 16.67
N MET A 513 21.96 -0.09 15.50
CA MET A 513 21.38 -1.40 15.24
C MET A 513 21.88 -2.45 16.22
N LEU A 514 23.14 -2.38 16.58
CA LEU A 514 23.72 -3.26 17.59
C LEU A 514 23.09 -3.01 18.98
N ALA A 515 22.96 -1.75 19.41
CA ALA A 515 22.25 -1.43 20.66
C ALA A 515 20.82 -1.98 20.67
N ARG A 516 20.11 -1.89 19.55
CA ARG A 516 18.78 -2.48 19.36
C ARG A 516 18.78 -4.01 19.53
N ALA A 517 19.74 -4.70 18.91
CA ALA A 517 19.87 -6.15 19.00
C ALA A 517 20.16 -6.60 20.44
N LEU A 518 21.02 -5.87 21.16
CA LEU A 518 21.33 -6.12 22.58
C LEU A 518 20.12 -5.87 23.50
N TYR A 519 19.35 -4.82 23.21
CA TYR A 519 18.16 -4.50 23.99
C TYR A 519 17.11 -5.61 23.94
N LYS A 520 17.00 -6.36 22.84
CA LYS A 520 16.04 -7.47 22.70
C LYS A 520 16.35 -8.68 23.59
N LYS A 521 17.62 -9.00 23.90
CA LYS A 521 18.06 -10.17 24.71
C LYS A 521 17.56 -11.51 24.18
N ALA A 522 17.69 -11.77 22.89
CA ALA A 522 17.30 -13.03 22.29
C ALA A 522 18.38 -14.11 22.51
N PRO A 523 18.01 -15.42 22.59
CA PRO A 523 18.97 -16.52 22.73
C PRO A 523 19.88 -16.71 21.51
N PHE A 524 19.42 -16.28 20.30
CA PHE A 524 20.22 -16.31 19.07
C PHE A 524 20.52 -14.90 18.59
N ILE A 525 21.79 -14.64 18.23
CA ILE A 525 22.23 -13.37 17.67
C ILE A 525 22.72 -13.58 16.24
N ILE A 526 22.17 -12.85 15.30
CA ILE A 526 22.56 -12.89 13.89
C ILE A 526 23.26 -11.58 13.51
N LEU A 527 24.46 -11.71 12.94
CA LEU A 527 25.26 -10.56 12.49
C LEU A 527 25.60 -10.76 11.01
N ASP A 528 24.90 -10.04 10.12
CA ASP A 528 25.10 -10.13 8.66
C ASP A 528 25.90 -8.91 8.17
N GLU A 529 27.20 -9.08 7.98
CA GLU A 529 28.18 -8.05 7.57
C GLU A 529 28.13 -6.77 8.42
N PRO A 530 28.17 -6.88 9.74
CA PRO A 530 27.89 -5.76 10.63
C PRO A 530 28.98 -4.66 10.64
N THR A 531 30.06 -4.81 9.87
CA THR A 531 31.20 -3.87 9.83
C THR A 531 31.45 -3.28 8.44
N ALA A 532 30.56 -3.48 7.48
CA ALA A 532 30.76 -3.05 6.09
C ALA A 532 31.00 -1.53 5.90
N ALA A 533 30.54 -0.70 6.84
CA ALA A 533 30.69 0.76 6.80
C ALA A 533 31.75 1.32 7.77
N LEU A 534 32.57 0.46 8.41
CA LEU A 534 33.59 0.86 9.40
C LEU A 534 34.98 0.87 8.80
N ASP A 535 35.83 1.79 9.34
CA ASP A 535 37.25 1.74 9.10
C ASP A 535 37.92 0.56 9.84
N PRO A 536 39.15 0.15 9.47
CA PRO A 536 39.82 -1.03 10.06
C PRO A 536 39.98 -0.98 11.57
N ILE A 537 40.22 0.21 12.16
CA ILE A 537 40.40 0.37 13.61
C ILE A 537 39.08 0.23 14.34
N ALA A 538 38.04 0.94 13.86
CA ALA A 538 36.68 0.81 14.41
C ALA A 538 36.12 -0.59 14.23
N GLU A 539 36.50 -1.28 13.16
CA GLU A 539 36.16 -2.67 12.90
C GLU A 539 36.76 -3.61 13.96
N ALA A 540 38.05 -3.51 14.23
CA ALA A 540 38.73 -4.33 15.24
C ALA A 540 38.13 -4.14 16.65
N ASP A 541 37.83 -2.90 17.05
CA ASP A 541 37.14 -2.59 18.31
C ASP A 541 35.72 -3.23 18.32
N MET A 542 35.03 -3.17 17.21
CA MET A 542 33.67 -3.75 17.10
C MET A 542 33.68 -5.28 17.21
N TYR A 543 34.68 -5.97 16.62
CA TYR A 543 34.81 -7.43 16.76
C TYR A 543 35.08 -7.85 18.21
N SER A 544 35.91 -7.13 18.94
CA SER A 544 36.12 -7.35 20.36
C SER A 544 34.82 -7.21 21.13
N LYS A 545 34.04 -6.17 20.84
CA LYS A 545 32.73 -5.97 21.45
C LYS A 545 31.75 -7.06 21.07
N TYR A 546 31.67 -7.52 19.82
CA TYR A 546 30.82 -8.64 19.42
C TYR A 546 31.14 -9.90 20.16
N ASN A 547 32.42 -10.21 20.35
CA ASN A 547 32.82 -11.38 21.11
C ASN A 547 32.34 -11.34 22.57
N GLU A 548 32.41 -10.15 23.21
CA GLU A 548 31.88 -9.99 24.57
C GLU A 548 30.36 -10.06 24.64
N MET A 549 29.67 -9.43 23.70
CA MET A 549 28.21 -9.34 23.68
C MET A 549 27.52 -10.65 23.39
N THR A 550 28.16 -11.54 22.64
CA THR A 550 27.63 -12.87 22.30
C THR A 550 27.98 -13.95 23.32
N LYS A 551 28.63 -13.59 24.44
CA LYS A 551 28.90 -14.54 25.53
C LYS A 551 27.60 -15.12 26.08
N GLY A 552 27.47 -16.43 26.01
CA GLY A 552 26.29 -17.17 26.50
C GLY A 552 25.10 -17.23 25.55
N CYS A 553 25.18 -16.61 24.38
CA CYS A 553 24.17 -16.73 23.32
C CYS A 553 24.76 -17.52 22.14
N ALA A 554 23.93 -18.31 21.48
CA ALA A 554 24.31 -18.86 20.18
C ALA A 554 24.33 -17.74 19.13
N SER A 555 25.35 -17.71 18.27
CA SER A 555 25.45 -16.64 17.28
C SER A 555 25.88 -17.13 15.90
N VAL A 556 25.32 -16.51 14.86
CA VAL A 556 25.72 -16.73 13.49
C VAL A 556 26.26 -15.41 12.92
N TYR A 557 27.48 -15.46 12.47
CA TYR A 557 28.21 -14.31 11.96
C TYR A 557 28.56 -14.48 10.48
N ILE A 558 28.02 -13.63 9.62
CA ILE A 558 28.37 -13.58 8.20
C ILE A 558 29.45 -12.51 8.01
N SER A 559 30.59 -12.89 7.41
CA SER A 559 31.61 -11.94 7.05
C SER A 559 32.23 -12.26 5.68
N HIS A 560 32.56 -11.19 4.96
CA HIS A 560 33.45 -11.23 3.80
C HIS A 560 34.93 -11.11 4.18
N ARG A 561 35.24 -10.71 5.44
CA ARG A 561 36.60 -10.54 5.95
C ARG A 561 36.96 -11.73 6.83
N LEU A 562 37.77 -12.64 6.30
CA LEU A 562 38.12 -13.88 6.99
C LEU A 562 38.93 -13.67 8.28
N ALA A 563 39.64 -12.55 8.40
CA ALA A 563 40.37 -12.21 9.64
C ALA A 563 39.43 -12.05 10.85
N SER A 564 38.17 -11.65 10.62
CA SER A 564 37.17 -11.42 11.64
C SER A 564 36.51 -12.70 12.15
N THR A 565 36.70 -13.84 11.49
CA THR A 565 36.06 -15.11 11.87
C THR A 565 36.81 -15.85 12.99
N ARG A 566 38.01 -15.38 13.37
CA ARG A 566 38.87 -16.04 14.37
C ARG A 566 38.27 -16.15 15.76
N PHE A 567 37.32 -15.30 16.11
CA PHE A 567 36.66 -15.35 17.42
C PHE A 567 35.50 -16.36 17.48
N CYS A 568 35.14 -16.96 16.33
CA CYS A 568 34.08 -17.95 16.25
C CYS A 568 34.62 -19.34 16.58
N ASP A 569 33.77 -20.15 17.21
CA ASP A 569 34.10 -21.53 17.60
C ASP A 569 34.21 -22.42 16.36
N ARG A 570 33.40 -22.15 15.33
CA ARG A 570 33.35 -22.91 14.08
C ARG A 570 33.10 -22.00 12.89
N ILE A 571 33.71 -22.33 11.75
CA ILE A 571 33.58 -21.63 10.49
C ILE A 571 33.00 -22.57 9.44
N LEU A 572 32.00 -22.11 8.72
CA LEU A 572 31.36 -22.78 7.58
C LEU A 572 31.70 -22.04 6.30
N LEU A 573 32.36 -22.70 5.39
CA LEU A 573 32.57 -22.17 4.04
C LEU A 573 31.46 -22.63 3.12
N ILE A 574 30.67 -21.69 2.58
CA ILE A 574 29.65 -21.96 1.57
C ILE A 574 30.23 -21.72 0.18
N GLY A 575 30.20 -22.77 -0.64
CA GLY A 575 30.61 -22.77 -2.03
C GLY A 575 29.71 -23.69 -2.86
N ASN A 576 29.45 -23.34 -4.12
CA ASN A 576 28.61 -24.15 -5.00
C ASN A 576 27.28 -24.58 -4.36
N HIS A 577 26.60 -23.66 -3.66
CA HIS A 577 25.30 -23.89 -3.00
C HIS A 577 25.31 -24.85 -1.81
N LYS A 578 26.50 -25.32 -1.34
CA LYS A 578 26.68 -26.30 -0.27
C LYS A 578 27.68 -25.81 0.78
N ILE A 579 27.68 -26.45 1.95
CA ILE A 579 28.79 -26.32 2.90
C ILE A 579 29.92 -27.19 2.36
N VAL A 580 31.03 -26.56 1.94
CA VAL A 580 32.18 -27.24 1.33
C VAL A 580 33.29 -27.54 2.32
N GLU A 581 33.48 -26.67 3.32
CA GLU A 581 34.45 -26.85 4.40
C GLU A 581 33.85 -26.40 5.72
N GLU A 582 34.19 -27.11 6.81
CA GLU A 582 33.74 -26.85 8.16
C GLU A 582 34.83 -27.17 9.17
N GLY A 583 35.06 -26.30 10.14
CA GLY A 583 36.09 -26.49 11.17
C GLY A 583 36.47 -25.18 11.87
N THR A 584 37.44 -25.25 12.76
CA THR A 584 38.07 -24.08 13.37
C THR A 584 38.98 -23.36 12.37
N HIS A 585 39.32 -22.10 12.63
CA HIS A 585 40.24 -21.35 11.79
C HIS A 585 41.57 -22.09 11.56
N GLU A 586 42.13 -22.70 12.62
CA GLU A 586 43.41 -23.41 12.53
C GLU A 586 43.31 -24.71 11.73
N GLU A 587 42.25 -25.46 11.90
CA GLU A 587 41.97 -26.70 11.14
C GLU A 587 41.81 -26.41 9.66
N LEU A 588 41.02 -25.42 9.29
CA LEU A 588 40.79 -25.03 7.90
C LEU A 588 42.06 -24.50 7.22
N LEU A 589 42.92 -23.81 7.92
CA LEU A 589 44.24 -23.41 7.38
C LEU A 589 45.15 -24.62 7.13
N LYS A 590 45.14 -25.61 8.04
CA LYS A 590 45.91 -26.84 7.90
C LYS A 590 45.46 -27.73 6.73
N LEU A 591 44.14 -27.73 6.46
CA LEU A 591 43.54 -28.44 5.34
C LEU A 591 44.05 -27.91 3.98
N SER A 592 44.56 -26.68 3.94
CA SER A 592 45.02 -26.00 2.70
C SER A 592 43.98 -26.01 1.58
N GLY A 593 42.71 -25.98 1.93
CA GLY A 593 41.55 -26.00 1.06
C GLY A 593 41.18 -24.61 0.49
N GLU A 594 39.92 -24.46 0.13
CA GLU A 594 39.39 -23.20 -0.43
C GLU A 594 39.38 -22.07 0.60
N TYR A 595 39.08 -22.37 1.87
CA TYR A 595 39.19 -21.40 2.96
C TYR A 595 40.61 -20.85 3.11
N ALA A 596 41.62 -21.71 3.17
CA ALA A 596 43.02 -21.29 3.28
C ALA A 596 43.45 -20.43 2.11
N ARG A 597 43.05 -20.77 0.89
CA ARG A 597 43.31 -20.00 -0.33
C ARG A 597 42.68 -18.61 -0.27
N LEU A 598 41.39 -18.52 0.14
CA LEU A 598 40.70 -17.23 0.28
C LEU A 598 41.36 -16.36 1.37
N PHE A 599 41.77 -16.97 2.48
CA PHE A 599 42.45 -16.28 3.55
C PHE A 599 43.82 -15.74 3.11
N GLU A 600 44.59 -16.53 2.34
CA GLU A 600 45.90 -16.09 1.81
C GLU A 600 45.73 -14.90 0.86
N ILE A 601 44.75 -14.94 -0.05
CA ILE A 601 44.46 -13.85 -0.96
C ILE A 601 44.14 -12.56 -0.16
N GLN A 602 43.24 -12.63 0.82
CA GLN A 602 42.90 -11.46 1.63
C GLN A 602 44.05 -10.95 2.46
N SER A 603 44.88 -11.82 3.04
CA SER A 603 46.02 -11.43 3.85
C SER A 603 47.14 -10.76 3.07
N LYS A 604 47.29 -11.09 1.77
CA LYS A 604 48.26 -10.40 0.89
C LYS A 604 47.91 -8.92 0.70
N TYR A 605 46.62 -8.62 0.45
CA TYR A 605 46.18 -7.23 0.30
C TYR A 605 46.48 -6.38 1.53
N TYR A 606 46.26 -6.91 2.74
CA TYR A 606 46.54 -6.19 3.98
C TYR A 606 48.05 -6.01 4.25
N ARG A 607 48.91 -6.93 3.81
CA ARG A 607 50.36 -6.80 3.94
C ARG A 607 50.98 -5.80 2.94
N GLU A 608 50.41 -5.71 1.74
CA GLU A 608 50.87 -4.76 0.72
C GLU A 608 50.50 -3.31 1.08
N GLU A 609 49.34 -3.07 1.72
CA GLU A 609 48.97 -1.75 2.25
C GLU A 609 49.90 -1.30 3.38
N ASP A 610 50.27 -2.17 4.32
CA ASP A 610 51.24 -1.87 5.39
C ASP A 610 52.62 -1.50 4.84
N VAL A 611 53.03 -2.05 3.72
CA VAL A 611 54.32 -1.72 3.06
C VAL A 611 54.26 -0.38 2.34
N CYS A 612 53.10 -0.04 1.71
CA CYS A 612 52.91 1.26 1.08
C CYS A 612 52.87 2.42 2.11
N GLU A 613 52.21 2.25 3.25
CA GLU A 613 52.16 3.28 4.29
C GLU A 613 53.54 3.49 4.95
N LYS A 614 54.28 2.44 5.27
CA LYS A 614 55.65 2.55 5.78
C LYS A 614 56.63 3.14 4.78
N GLY A 615 56.41 2.93 3.47
CA GLY A 615 57.18 3.56 2.41
C GLY A 615 56.94 5.06 2.26
N GLN A 616 55.74 5.54 2.58
CA GLN A 616 55.39 6.96 2.55
C GLN A 616 55.87 7.71 3.80
N GLU A 617 55.86 7.10 5.00
CA GLU A 617 56.46 7.71 6.20
C GLU A 617 57.98 7.88 6.12
N THR A 618 58.67 6.95 5.47
CA THR A 618 60.11 7.08 5.26
C THR A 618 60.51 8.09 4.16
N ALA A 619 59.61 8.40 3.23
CA ALA A 619 59.83 9.42 2.20
C ALA A 619 59.53 10.85 2.67
N HIS A 620 58.83 11.04 3.80
CA HIS A 620 58.63 12.35 4.44
C HIS A 620 59.69 12.72 5.49
N LEU A 621 60.63 11.81 5.80
CA LEU A 621 61.73 12.01 6.76
C LEU A 621 63.12 12.07 6.10
N ALA A 622 63.21 12.02 4.78
CA ALA A 622 64.39 12.26 3.98
C ALA A 622 64.15 13.53 3.11
#